data_fb15ce3d1cb7d242a1bcd94dd77bc4b1
#
_entry.id   fb15ce3d1cb7d242a1bcd94dd77bc4b1
#
_cell.length_a   1.000
_cell.length_b   1.000
_cell.length_c   1.000
_cell.angle_alpha   90.00
_cell.angle_beta   90.00
_cell.angle_gamma   90.00
#
_symmetry.space_group_name_H-M   'P 1'
#
loop_
_entity.id
_entity.type
_entity.pdbx_description
1 polymer ?
#
loop_
_entity_poly.entity_id
_entity_poly.type
_entity_poly.pdbx_seq_one_letter_code
_entity_poly.pdbx_strand_id
1 'polypeptide(L)'
;MRKPILILRQCSGHALPGAGYVLFVWLGIALLAACTPADPPAKNPPGKSWREELVVIVAEGESSVDTEFEMQLVTLFAKQLGVKASLLPLPPDRITPSLLTNQAHIAAAGMRSNEAGELRFAPSYQTVSEQVVCNAPSPRRLDGLATRTIAVVAGSAQEEALREAQKKLPALRWDARRKKTAADLLAEVATGKLECTVANEEQLALARNFYLNLDAAFDIAEPSRLAWAFAPDGDGALFAEAQKFFAVIKQDGTLRRLLDRYYGHNDRLEPVDAVAFVSKTRTGLPHFRHMFEEAGMLTGIDWQLLAALSYHESHWNPLATSPTNVRGMMMLTEDTADRMNVSDRLDPHQSILAGARYLQLLKEQLPLRIADEERTWLALAAYNQGMGHLEDARVLTARAGLNPDTWGDVKKMMPLLSQPQHFEQTKHGRARGGEAVILVETVHLYYDMLKHLGTHEIPQLPATPFYLKLPSGGNVNPT
;
A
#
# COMPACT_ATOMS: atom_id res chain seq x y z
N MET A 1 55.63 11.13 12.65
CA MET A 1 56.77 10.34 13.09
C MET A 1 56.45 8.86 13.07
N ARG A 2 57.24 8.10 12.33
CA ARG A 2 57.50 6.63 12.35
C ARG A 2 56.38 5.65 12.06
N LYS A 3 56.42 5.12 10.81
CA LYS A 3 56.12 3.71 10.47
C LYS A 3 57.22 2.79 11.07
N PRO A 4 56.95 1.47 11.24
CA PRO A 4 57.71 0.49 10.44
C PRO A 4 56.78 -0.65 9.88
N ILE A 5 56.99 -1.11 8.66
CA ILE A 5 57.97 -2.03 8.04
C ILE A 5 57.57 -3.51 8.18
N LEU A 6 57.31 -4.04 7.03
CA LEU A 6 57.14 -5.40 6.51
C LEU A 6 58.38 -6.28 6.75
N ILE A 7 58.21 -7.58 7.06
CA ILE A 7 59.25 -8.61 6.84
C ILE A 7 58.61 -9.85 6.21
N LEU A 8 58.98 -10.06 4.94
CA LEU A 8 58.90 -11.31 4.21
C LEU A 8 60.03 -12.22 4.65
N ARG A 9 59.78 -13.53 4.85
CA ARG A 9 60.82 -14.56 4.79
C ARG A 9 60.46 -15.62 3.76
N GLN A 10 61.27 -15.60 2.69
CA GLN A 10 61.53 -16.73 1.81
C GLN A 10 62.38 -17.79 2.53
N CYS A 11 62.11 -19.05 2.24
CA CYS A 11 63.14 -20.12 2.32
C CYS A 11 63.04 -20.96 1.05
N SER A 12 64.13 -20.94 0.35
CA SER A 12 64.44 -21.64 -0.89
C SER A 12 65.07 -23.02 -0.59
N GLY A 13 64.70 -24.01 -1.43
CA GLY A 13 65.63 -24.82 -2.18
C GLY A 13 66.19 -26.08 -1.56
N HIS A 14 65.98 -27.26 -2.17
CA HIS A 14 67.08 -27.98 -2.88
C HIS A 14 66.52 -29.23 -3.57
N ALA A 15 67.11 -29.53 -4.73
CA ALA A 15 66.67 -30.52 -5.68
C ALA A 15 67.57 -31.78 -5.66
N LEU A 16 67.04 -32.87 -6.24
CA LEU A 16 67.61 -33.96 -7.04
C LEU A 16 67.96 -35.31 -6.30
N PRO A 17 68.11 -36.43 -7.08
CA PRO A 17 67.20 -37.08 -8.04
C PRO A 17 67.06 -38.60 -7.74
N GLY A 18 66.13 -39.30 -8.41
CA GLY A 18 66.12 -40.77 -8.41
C GLY A 18 65.03 -41.36 -9.32
N ALA A 19 65.48 -42.00 -10.38
CA ALA A 19 64.67 -42.62 -11.40
C ALA A 19 63.87 -43.86 -10.95
N GLY A 20 62.71 -44.08 -11.54
CA GLY A 20 61.90 -45.29 -11.42
C GLY A 20 60.64 -45.27 -12.29
N TYR A 21 60.69 -45.96 -13.44
CA TYR A 21 59.56 -46.28 -14.31
C TYR A 21 58.46 -46.98 -13.54
N VAL A 22 57.17 -46.70 -13.77
CA VAL A 22 56.09 -47.70 -13.88
C VAL A 22 54.76 -47.06 -14.32
N LEU A 23 54.22 -47.58 -15.41
CA LEU A 23 52.84 -47.76 -15.88
C LEU A 23 51.79 -46.63 -15.73
N PHE A 24 51.36 -46.14 -16.90
CA PHE A 24 50.09 -45.47 -17.15
C PHE A 24 48.94 -46.42 -16.88
N VAL A 25 48.11 -46.09 -15.90
CA VAL A 25 46.72 -46.55 -15.83
C VAL A 25 45.83 -45.33 -15.84
N TRP A 26 45.14 -45.10 -16.94
CA TRP A 26 44.08 -44.14 -17.08
C TRP A 26 42.87 -44.60 -16.24
N LEU A 27 42.63 -43.96 -15.12
CA LEU A 27 41.35 -44.07 -14.42
C LEU A 27 40.65 -42.71 -14.59
N GLY A 28 39.69 -42.70 -15.54
CA GLY A 28 38.77 -41.60 -15.74
C GLY A 28 37.86 -41.46 -14.48
N ILE A 29 38.15 -40.45 -13.65
CA ILE A 29 37.21 -40.06 -12.62
C ILE A 29 36.21 -39.11 -13.29
N ALA A 30 35.05 -39.70 -13.65
CA ALA A 30 33.86 -38.94 -13.97
C ALA A 30 33.44 -38.16 -12.72
N LEU A 31 33.61 -36.84 -12.75
CA LEU A 31 33.00 -35.93 -11.80
C LEU A 31 31.48 -35.96 -12.06
N LEU A 32 30.79 -36.91 -11.46
CA LEU A 32 29.36 -36.75 -11.18
C LEU A 32 29.22 -35.66 -10.18
N ALA A 33 28.92 -34.43 -10.64
CA ALA A 33 28.33 -33.40 -9.83
C ALA A 33 26.98 -33.92 -9.33
N ALA A 34 26.99 -34.61 -8.21
CA ALA A 34 25.77 -34.90 -7.47
C ALA A 34 25.18 -33.57 -7.05
N CYS A 35 24.10 -33.17 -7.72
CA CYS A 35 23.16 -32.23 -7.14
C CYS A 35 22.61 -32.93 -5.88
N THR A 36 23.22 -32.69 -4.75
CA THR A 36 22.60 -32.97 -3.47
C THR A 36 21.36 -32.11 -3.43
N PRO A 37 20.14 -32.70 -3.29
CA PRO A 37 18.98 -31.89 -2.96
C PRO A 37 19.35 -31.11 -1.70
N ALA A 38 19.14 -29.80 -1.72
CA ALA A 38 19.33 -28.97 -0.54
C ALA A 38 18.51 -29.61 0.59
N ASP A 39 19.16 -29.96 1.68
CA ASP A 39 18.48 -30.45 2.86
C ASP A 39 17.32 -29.50 3.20
N PRO A 40 16.13 -30.04 3.53
CA PRO A 40 15.05 -29.19 4.00
C PRO A 40 15.58 -28.37 5.19
N PRO A 41 15.31 -27.05 5.22
CA PRO A 41 15.82 -26.20 6.29
C PRO A 41 15.44 -26.82 7.63
N ALA A 42 16.42 -26.96 8.51
CA ALA A 42 16.22 -27.54 9.83
C ALA A 42 15.05 -26.82 10.53
N LYS A 43 14.15 -27.58 11.16
CA LYS A 43 13.06 -27.05 11.97
C LYS A 43 13.67 -26.32 13.18
N ASN A 44 13.97 -25.06 13.00
CA ASN A 44 14.36 -24.19 14.12
C ASN A 44 13.08 -23.47 14.59
N PRO A 45 12.58 -23.81 15.81
CA PRO A 45 11.51 -22.99 16.39
C PRO A 45 11.99 -21.55 16.52
N PRO A 46 11.09 -20.54 16.41
CA PRO A 46 11.46 -19.19 16.79
C PRO A 46 12.14 -19.28 18.16
N GLY A 47 13.34 -18.70 18.30
CA GLY A 47 14.19 -18.89 19.48
C GLY A 47 13.56 -18.43 20.80
N LYS A 48 12.33 -17.87 20.76
CA LYS A 48 11.53 -17.39 21.88
C LYS A 48 10.08 -17.84 21.77
N SER A 49 9.43 -18.03 22.91
CA SER A 49 7.97 -18.21 22.95
C SER A 49 7.27 -16.96 22.42
N TRP A 50 6.13 -17.11 21.71
CA TRP A 50 5.31 -15.99 21.28
C TRP A 50 4.86 -15.07 22.44
N ARG A 51 4.85 -15.60 23.69
CA ARG A 51 4.56 -14.82 24.89
C ARG A 51 5.68 -13.85 25.27
N GLU A 52 6.90 -14.08 24.77
CA GLU A 52 8.04 -13.20 24.95
C GLU A 52 8.17 -12.26 23.75
N GLU A 53 8.03 -12.81 22.54
CA GLU A 53 8.15 -12.07 21.30
C GLU A 53 7.37 -12.77 20.17
N LEU A 54 6.38 -12.08 19.61
CA LEU A 54 5.57 -12.59 18.50
C LEU A 54 6.30 -12.38 17.17
N VAL A 55 6.87 -13.43 16.59
CA VAL A 55 7.52 -13.37 15.27
C VAL A 55 6.47 -13.58 14.17
N VAL A 56 6.33 -12.62 13.27
CA VAL A 56 5.31 -12.63 12.21
C VAL A 56 5.99 -12.47 10.84
N ILE A 57 5.75 -13.41 9.94
CA ILE A 57 6.12 -13.26 8.53
C ILE A 57 5.19 -12.25 7.88
N VAL A 58 5.78 -11.28 7.16
CA VAL A 58 5.08 -10.33 6.28
C VAL A 58 5.64 -10.45 4.87
N ALA A 59 4.87 -10.01 3.87
CA ALA A 59 5.36 -10.00 2.50
C ALA A 59 6.57 -9.07 2.37
N GLU A 60 7.67 -9.55 1.72
CA GLU A 60 8.82 -8.73 1.37
C GLU A 60 8.45 -7.84 0.18
N GLY A 61 8.88 -6.60 0.23
CA GLY A 61 8.69 -5.62 -0.83
C GLY A 61 8.56 -4.23 -0.25
N GLU A 62 8.43 -3.26 -1.12
CA GLU A 62 8.13 -1.90 -0.70
C GLU A 62 6.75 -1.84 -0.04
N SER A 63 6.59 -0.88 0.88
CA SER A 63 5.33 -0.66 1.58
C SER A 63 4.18 -0.54 0.57
N SER A 64 3.33 -1.56 0.55
CA SER A 64 2.07 -1.55 -0.20
C SER A 64 0.92 -1.37 0.77
N VAL A 65 -0.21 -0.90 0.27
CA VAL A 65 -1.45 -0.80 1.07
C VAL A 65 -1.77 -2.13 1.75
N ASP A 66 -1.59 -3.26 1.04
CA ASP A 66 -1.80 -4.60 1.58
C ASP A 66 -0.87 -4.90 2.77
N THR A 67 0.42 -4.56 2.64
CA THR A 67 1.41 -4.77 3.70
C THR A 67 1.14 -3.87 4.90
N GLU A 68 0.79 -2.61 4.69
CA GLU A 68 0.45 -1.68 5.78
C GLU A 68 -0.80 -2.12 6.54
N PHE A 69 -1.83 -2.58 5.83
CA PHE A 69 -3.03 -3.14 6.43
C PHE A 69 -2.72 -4.36 7.32
N GLU A 70 -1.94 -5.32 6.80
CA GLU A 70 -1.52 -6.50 7.56
C GLU A 70 -0.69 -6.13 8.79
N MET A 71 0.26 -5.20 8.65
CA MET A 71 1.06 -4.70 9.78
C MET A 71 0.20 -4.03 10.86
N GLN A 72 -0.84 -3.32 10.47
CA GLN A 72 -1.78 -2.71 11.41
C GLN A 72 -2.59 -3.77 12.17
N LEU A 73 -3.05 -4.81 11.50
CA LEU A 73 -3.72 -5.95 12.14
C LEU A 73 -2.78 -6.65 13.14
N VAL A 74 -1.52 -6.89 12.74
CA VAL A 74 -0.48 -7.49 13.61
C VAL A 74 -0.23 -6.63 14.83
N THR A 75 -0.14 -5.31 14.65
CA THR A 75 0.07 -4.36 15.76
C THR A 75 -1.08 -4.40 16.77
N LEU A 76 -2.33 -4.42 16.29
CA LEU A 76 -3.51 -4.53 17.16
C LEU A 76 -3.52 -5.85 17.92
N PHE A 77 -3.20 -6.96 17.26
CA PHE A 77 -3.14 -8.27 17.87
C PHE A 77 -2.05 -8.36 18.93
N ALA A 78 -0.83 -7.93 18.63
CA ALA A 78 0.29 -7.89 19.58
C ALA A 78 -0.05 -7.04 20.81
N LYS A 79 -0.72 -5.88 20.60
CA LYS A 79 -1.20 -5.02 21.68
C LYS A 79 -2.24 -5.74 22.55
N GLN A 80 -3.18 -6.47 21.95
CA GLN A 80 -4.16 -7.27 22.70
C GLN A 80 -3.52 -8.37 23.54
N LEU A 81 -2.47 -9.02 23.00
CA LEU A 81 -1.71 -10.05 23.70
C LEU A 81 -0.75 -9.48 24.77
N GLY A 82 -0.46 -8.17 24.75
CA GLY A 82 0.53 -7.55 25.63
C GLY A 82 1.97 -7.94 25.31
N VAL A 83 2.28 -8.30 24.05
CA VAL A 83 3.59 -8.75 23.60
C VAL A 83 4.17 -7.83 22.53
N LYS A 84 5.50 -7.87 22.36
CA LYS A 84 6.17 -7.20 21.25
C LYS A 84 6.07 -8.08 20.00
N ALA A 85 5.73 -7.48 18.84
CA ALA A 85 5.84 -8.14 17.54
C ALA A 85 7.18 -7.83 16.86
N SER A 86 7.77 -8.87 16.27
CA SER A 86 8.92 -8.80 15.35
C SER A 86 8.49 -9.22 13.98
N LEU A 87 8.74 -8.39 12.97
CA LEU A 87 8.38 -8.66 11.59
C LEU A 87 9.54 -9.34 10.86
N LEU A 88 9.23 -10.39 10.11
CA LEU A 88 10.15 -11.14 9.26
C LEU A 88 9.70 -10.98 7.79
N PRO A 89 10.25 -10.02 7.03
CA PRO A 89 9.92 -9.87 5.63
C PRO A 89 10.44 -11.04 4.80
N LEU A 90 9.59 -11.69 4.02
CA LEU A 90 9.97 -12.79 3.14
C LEU A 90 9.29 -12.70 1.77
N PRO A 91 9.99 -13.11 0.70
CA PRO A 91 9.36 -13.24 -0.62
C PRO A 91 8.31 -14.36 -0.59
N PRO A 92 7.26 -14.29 -1.44
CA PRO A 92 6.11 -15.20 -1.38
C PRO A 92 6.50 -16.70 -1.43
N ASP A 93 7.49 -17.07 -2.24
CA ASP A 93 7.98 -18.46 -2.38
C ASP A 93 8.68 -19.00 -1.11
N ARG A 94 8.99 -18.15 -0.13
CA ARG A 94 9.65 -18.53 1.13
C ARG A 94 8.68 -18.53 2.33
N ILE A 95 7.50 -17.94 2.22
CA ILE A 95 6.57 -17.78 3.34
C ILE A 95 6.13 -19.13 3.89
N THR A 96 5.51 -19.98 3.07
CA THR A 96 5.03 -21.32 3.48
C THR A 96 6.15 -22.22 3.99
N PRO A 97 7.29 -22.38 3.30
CA PRO A 97 8.41 -23.18 3.82
C PRO A 97 8.93 -22.68 5.17
N SER A 98 9.04 -21.37 5.37
CA SER A 98 9.53 -20.80 6.64
C SER A 98 8.54 -20.98 7.77
N LEU A 99 7.24 -20.92 7.50
CA LEU A 99 6.20 -21.16 8.49
C LEU A 99 6.18 -22.66 8.90
N LEU A 100 6.26 -23.58 7.94
CA LEU A 100 6.30 -25.04 8.17
C LEU A 100 7.55 -25.49 8.92
N THR A 101 8.65 -24.74 8.84
CA THR A 101 9.87 -24.98 9.60
C THR A 101 9.92 -24.22 10.93
N ASN A 102 8.79 -23.62 11.33
CA ASN A 102 8.64 -22.87 12.58
C ASN A 102 9.66 -21.71 12.74
N GLN A 103 9.98 -20.99 11.66
CA GLN A 103 10.81 -19.78 11.71
C GLN A 103 10.03 -18.57 12.20
N ALA A 104 8.70 -18.64 12.18
CA ALA A 104 7.79 -17.63 12.72
C ALA A 104 6.54 -18.30 13.31
N HIS A 105 5.80 -17.54 14.08
CA HIS A 105 4.57 -18.01 14.72
C HIS A 105 3.36 -17.88 13.81
N ILE A 106 3.33 -16.83 12.97
CA ILE A 106 2.21 -16.45 12.10
C ILE A 106 2.78 -15.98 10.76
N ALA A 107 2.04 -16.24 9.67
CA ALA A 107 2.22 -15.52 8.40
C ALA A 107 1.01 -14.58 8.18
N ALA A 108 1.30 -13.28 8.18
CA ALA A 108 0.39 -12.17 7.85
C ALA A 108 0.91 -11.53 6.56
N ALA A 109 0.61 -12.14 5.41
CA ALA A 109 1.20 -11.82 4.13
C ALA A 109 0.23 -12.06 2.96
N GLY A 110 -1.04 -11.71 3.13
CA GLY A 110 -2.07 -11.90 2.11
C GLY A 110 -2.32 -13.37 1.73
N MET A 111 -2.17 -14.28 2.70
CA MET A 111 -2.30 -15.72 2.44
C MET A 111 -3.73 -16.10 2.07
N ARG A 112 -3.86 -16.92 1.03
CA ARG A 112 -5.17 -17.47 0.60
C ARG A 112 -5.51 -18.68 1.47
N SER A 113 -6.64 -18.61 2.18
CA SER A 113 -7.14 -19.77 2.93
C SER A 113 -7.72 -20.79 1.95
N ASN A 114 -7.20 -22.01 1.99
CA ASN A 114 -7.76 -23.16 1.31
C ASN A 114 -8.00 -24.28 2.31
N GLU A 115 -9.05 -25.07 2.10
CA GLU A 115 -9.41 -26.17 3.00
C GLU A 115 -8.51 -27.42 2.84
N ALA A 116 -7.76 -27.50 1.75
CA ALA A 116 -6.95 -28.66 1.37
C ALA A 116 -5.44 -28.49 1.63
N GLY A 117 -5.03 -27.40 2.27
CA GLY A 117 -3.62 -27.07 2.47
C GLY A 117 -3.00 -27.65 3.73
N GLU A 118 -1.66 -27.63 3.78
CA GLU A 118 -0.88 -28.07 4.95
C GLU A 118 -0.93 -27.06 6.12
N LEU A 119 -1.49 -25.87 5.92
CA LEU A 119 -1.51 -24.79 6.91
C LEU A 119 -2.87 -24.69 7.60
N ARG A 120 -2.87 -24.17 8.83
CA ARG A 120 -4.10 -23.77 9.55
C ARG A 120 -4.35 -22.29 9.31
N PHE A 121 -5.61 -21.90 9.12
CA PHE A 121 -5.98 -20.51 8.86
C PHE A 121 -6.88 -19.94 9.95
N ALA A 122 -6.58 -18.72 10.38
CA ALA A 122 -7.47 -17.91 11.20
C ALA A 122 -8.75 -17.54 10.42
N PRO A 123 -9.79 -16.97 11.06
CA PRO A 123 -10.95 -16.45 10.35
C PRO A 123 -10.54 -15.42 9.29
N SER A 124 -11.03 -15.59 8.06
CA SER A 124 -10.72 -14.68 6.95
C SER A 124 -11.11 -13.24 7.27
N TYR A 125 -10.30 -12.28 6.85
CA TYR A 125 -10.58 -10.85 7.06
C TYR A 125 -11.07 -10.15 5.79
N GLN A 126 -10.80 -10.69 4.60
CA GLN A 126 -11.20 -10.14 3.30
C GLN A 126 -11.42 -11.24 2.28
N THR A 127 -12.16 -10.95 1.22
CA THR A 127 -12.28 -11.81 0.02
C THR A 127 -11.78 -10.99 -1.15
N VAL A 128 -10.99 -11.60 -2.03
CA VAL A 128 -10.41 -10.95 -3.21
C VAL A 128 -10.54 -11.82 -4.45
N SER A 129 -10.67 -11.18 -5.61
CA SER A 129 -10.69 -11.81 -6.93
C SER A 129 -9.34 -11.63 -7.63
N GLU A 130 -8.79 -12.71 -8.18
CA GLU A 130 -7.57 -12.64 -8.98
C GLU A 130 -7.94 -12.40 -10.45
N GLN A 131 -7.49 -11.28 -11.00
CA GLN A 131 -7.85 -10.77 -12.31
C GLN A 131 -6.69 -10.81 -13.28
N VAL A 132 -6.95 -11.26 -14.50
CA VAL A 132 -6.01 -11.10 -15.61
C VAL A 132 -6.04 -9.65 -16.07
N VAL A 133 -4.87 -9.02 -16.15
CA VAL A 133 -4.68 -7.66 -16.64
C VAL A 133 -3.76 -7.69 -17.85
N CYS A 134 -4.23 -7.22 -19.00
CA CYS A 134 -3.47 -7.21 -20.25
C CYS A 134 -3.50 -5.85 -20.91
N ASN A 135 -2.46 -5.56 -21.72
CA ASN A 135 -2.53 -4.45 -22.65
C ASN A 135 -3.53 -4.74 -23.81
N ALA A 136 -4.00 -3.69 -24.46
CA ALA A 136 -4.97 -3.82 -25.54
C ALA A 136 -4.37 -4.51 -26.81
N PRO A 137 -5.13 -5.37 -27.48
CA PRO A 137 -6.46 -5.86 -27.18
C PRO A 137 -6.45 -6.94 -26.08
N SER A 138 -7.26 -6.79 -25.04
CA SER A 138 -7.32 -7.73 -23.93
C SER A 138 -8.10 -9.00 -24.36
N PRO A 139 -7.65 -10.20 -23.96
CA PRO A 139 -8.38 -11.45 -24.17
C PRO A 139 -9.65 -11.44 -23.31
N ARG A 140 -10.71 -12.08 -23.81
CA ARG A 140 -11.99 -12.16 -23.06
C ARG A 140 -12.15 -13.49 -22.31
N ARG A 141 -11.27 -14.45 -22.53
CA ARG A 141 -11.34 -15.80 -21.98
C ARG A 141 -9.95 -16.41 -21.80
N LEU A 142 -9.89 -17.47 -21.02
CA LEU A 142 -8.66 -18.18 -20.69
C LEU A 142 -7.88 -18.66 -21.94
N ASP A 143 -8.56 -19.14 -22.97
CA ASP A 143 -7.94 -19.64 -24.21
C ASP A 143 -7.10 -18.56 -24.93
N GLY A 144 -7.53 -17.30 -24.85
CA GLY A 144 -6.79 -16.16 -25.38
C GLY A 144 -5.45 -15.87 -24.70
N LEU A 145 -5.17 -16.49 -23.57
CA LEU A 145 -3.88 -16.34 -22.87
C LEU A 145 -2.77 -17.27 -23.43
N ALA A 146 -3.12 -18.34 -24.17
CA ALA A 146 -2.14 -19.33 -24.62
C ALA A 146 -1.03 -18.76 -25.50
N THR A 147 -1.27 -17.63 -26.18
CA THR A 147 -0.34 -16.96 -27.09
C THR A 147 0.27 -15.68 -26.51
N ARG A 148 -0.04 -15.34 -25.25
CA ARG A 148 0.43 -14.12 -24.61
C ARG A 148 1.66 -14.36 -23.73
N THR A 149 2.51 -13.36 -23.66
CA THR A 149 3.57 -13.29 -22.65
C THR A 149 2.97 -12.86 -21.33
N ILE A 150 3.04 -13.75 -20.33
CA ILE A 150 2.47 -13.53 -19.00
C ILE A 150 3.61 -13.57 -18.00
N ALA A 151 3.64 -12.65 -17.06
CA ALA A 151 4.53 -12.72 -15.91
C ALA A 151 3.75 -12.50 -14.61
N VAL A 152 4.17 -13.18 -13.55
CA VAL A 152 3.63 -13.04 -12.19
C VAL A 152 4.75 -13.09 -11.17
N VAL A 153 4.48 -12.67 -9.95
CA VAL A 153 5.43 -12.78 -8.83
C VAL A 153 5.58 -14.26 -8.45
N ALA A 154 6.82 -14.73 -8.36
CA ALA A 154 7.11 -16.14 -8.04
C ALA A 154 6.57 -16.52 -6.66
N GLY A 155 5.86 -17.63 -6.56
CA GLY A 155 5.27 -18.16 -5.33
C GLY A 155 4.04 -17.39 -4.83
N SER A 156 3.54 -16.42 -5.60
CA SER A 156 2.35 -15.64 -5.23
C SER A 156 1.05 -16.43 -5.45
N ALA A 157 -0.04 -15.95 -4.88
CA ALA A 157 -1.38 -16.48 -5.12
C ALA A 157 -1.79 -16.38 -6.59
N GLN A 158 -1.30 -15.36 -7.30
CA GLN A 158 -1.51 -15.16 -8.73
C GLN A 158 -0.85 -16.28 -9.56
N GLU A 159 0.35 -16.70 -9.15
CA GLU A 159 1.01 -17.86 -9.78
C GLU A 159 0.22 -19.16 -9.54
N GLU A 160 -0.31 -19.34 -8.33
CA GLU A 160 -1.15 -20.51 -8.02
C GLU A 160 -2.44 -20.51 -8.82
N ALA A 161 -3.09 -19.36 -8.99
CA ALA A 161 -4.26 -19.23 -9.85
C ALA A 161 -3.97 -19.59 -11.31
N LEU A 162 -2.77 -19.24 -11.83
CA LEU A 162 -2.33 -19.67 -13.16
C LEU A 162 -2.08 -21.19 -13.23
N ARG A 163 -1.53 -21.81 -12.18
CA ARG A 163 -1.35 -23.27 -12.12
C ARG A 163 -2.68 -24.02 -12.15
N GLU A 164 -3.68 -23.52 -11.42
CA GLU A 164 -5.03 -24.08 -11.46
C GLU A 164 -5.67 -23.89 -12.85
N ALA A 165 -5.52 -22.72 -13.45
CA ALA A 165 -5.99 -22.45 -14.81
C ALA A 165 -5.29 -23.31 -15.85
N GLN A 166 -4.00 -23.64 -15.67
CA GLN A 166 -3.24 -24.52 -16.57
C GLN A 166 -3.81 -25.95 -16.65
N LYS A 167 -4.47 -26.43 -15.59
CA LYS A 167 -5.17 -27.73 -15.62
C LYS A 167 -6.28 -27.74 -16.69
N LYS A 168 -6.91 -26.57 -16.93
CA LYS A 168 -7.96 -26.39 -17.97
C LYS A 168 -7.37 -26.00 -19.33
N LEU A 169 -6.20 -25.34 -19.34
CA LEU A 169 -5.50 -24.93 -20.55
C LEU A 169 -4.02 -25.35 -20.46
N PRO A 170 -3.65 -26.59 -20.83
CA PRO A 170 -2.28 -27.09 -20.70
C PRO A 170 -1.22 -26.31 -21.50
N ALA A 171 -1.66 -25.52 -22.48
CA ALA A 171 -0.78 -24.65 -23.28
C ALA A 171 -0.39 -23.34 -22.54
N LEU A 172 -1.04 -23.00 -21.43
CA LEU A 172 -0.76 -21.80 -20.68
C LEU A 172 0.68 -21.80 -20.15
N ARG A 173 1.41 -20.70 -20.36
CA ARG A 173 2.78 -20.51 -19.89
C ARG A 173 2.91 -19.12 -19.29
N TRP A 174 3.80 -18.98 -18.30
CA TRP A 174 4.14 -17.70 -17.67
C TRP A 174 5.58 -17.68 -17.19
N ASP A 175 6.08 -16.50 -16.93
CA ASP A 175 7.36 -16.22 -16.30
C ASP A 175 7.13 -15.85 -14.82
N ALA A 176 7.64 -16.69 -13.92
CA ALA A 176 7.56 -16.44 -12.47
C ALA A 176 8.76 -15.60 -12.03
N ARG A 177 8.53 -14.32 -11.78
CA ARG A 177 9.59 -13.34 -11.50
C ARG A 177 9.82 -13.16 -10.01
N ARG A 178 11.07 -13.36 -9.59
CA ARG A 178 11.56 -12.97 -8.26
C ARG A 178 11.98 -11.51 -8.28
N LYS A 179 11.97 -10.87 -7.09
CA LYS A 179 12.36 -9.45 -6.92
C LYS A 179 11.52 -8.46 -7.75
N LYS A 180 10.28 -8.83 -8.04
CA LYS A 180 9.27 -7.97 -8.63
C LYS A 180 8.03 -7.99 -7.74
N THR A 181 7.34 -6.86 -7.68
CA THR A 181 6.03 -6.72 -7.04
C THR A 181 4.91 -6.83 -8.06
N ALA A 182 3.66 -7.01 -7.62
CA ALA A 182 2.50 -6.93 -8.50
C ALA A 182 2.40 -5.54 -9.16
N ALA A 183 2.74 -4.47 -8.42
CA ALA A 183 2.78 -3.11 -8.93
C ALA A 183 3.80 -2.93 -10.06
N ASP A 184 5.01 -3.52 -9.94
CA ASP A 184 6.01 -3.52 -11.02
C ASP A 184 5.47 -4.16 -12.30
N LEU A 185 4.79 -5.33 -12.16
CA LEU A 185 4.28 -6.06 -13.31
C LEU A 185 3.10 -5.33 -13.96
N LEU A 186 2.22 -4.73 -13.17
CA LEU A 186 1.14 -3.86 -13.67
C LEU A 186 1.72 -2.65 -14.43
N ALA A 187 2.79 -2.03 -13.92
CA ALA A 187 3.50 -0.96 -14.60
C ALA A 187 4.13 -1.42 -15.92
N GLU A 188 4.68 -2.63 -15.97
CA GLU A 188 5.22 -3.22 -17.21
C GLU A 188 4.12 -3.48 -18.24
N VAL A 189 2.93 -3.93 -17.81
CA VAL A 189 1.76 -4.08 -18.71
C VAL A 189 1.31 -2.71 -19.22
N ALA A 190 1.16 -1.74 -18.34
CA ALA A 190 0.74 -0.39 -18.70
C ALA A 190 1.66 0.29 -19.71
N THR A 191 2.98 0.02 -19.62
CA THR A 191 4.01 0.58 -20.52
C THR A 191 4.29 -0.28 -21.76
N GLY A 192 3.58 -1.41 -21.94
CA GLY A 192 3.74 -2.30 -23.08
C GLY A 192 5.00 -3.17 -23.06
N LYS A 193 5.72 -3.23 -21.94
CA LYS A 193 6.90 -4.10 -21.75
C LYS A 193 6.52 -5.55 -21.48
N LEU A 194 5.30 -5.77 -21.00
CA LEU A 194 4.68 -7.04 -20.74
C LEU A 194 3.28 -7.04 -21.35
N GLU A 195 2.82 -8.19 -21.90
CA GLU A 195 1.47 -8.24 -22.46
C GLU A 195 0.41 -8.46 -21.39
N CYS A 196 0.65 -9.37 -20.43
CA CYS A 196 -0.32 -9.70 -19.40
C CYS A 196 0.35 -9.99 -18.04
N THR A 197 -0.36 -9.68 -16.97
CA THR A 197 -0.08 -10.14 -15.61
C THR A 197 -1.37 -10.61 -14.93
N VAL A 198 -1.26 -11.14 -13.72
CA VAL A 198 -2.40 -11.38 -12.83
C VAL A 198 -2.20 -10.55 -11.56
N ALA A 199 -3.23 -9.87 -11.14
CA ALA A 199 -3.25 -9.08 -9.92
C ALA A 199 -4.62 -9.24 -9.24
N ASN A 200 -4.70 -8.96 -7.93
CA ASN A 200 -6.00 -8.88 -7.29
C ASN A 200 -6.67 -7.54 -7.61
N GLU A 201 -7.99 -7.46 -7.35
CA GLU A 201 -8.80 -6.28 -7.64
C GLU A 201 -8.29 -5.01 -6.93
N GLU A 202 -7.77 -5.12 -5.70
CA GLU A 202 -7.25 -3.98 -4.94
C GLU A 202 -5.93 -3.47 -5.53
N GLN A 203 -5.04 -4.38 -5.92
CA GLN A 203 -3.78 -4.05 -6.59
C GLN A 203 -4.04 -3.36 -7.94
N LEU A 204 -5.03 -3.84 -8.68
CA LEU A 204 -5.44 -3.21 -9.94
C LEU A 204 -6.07 -1.84 -9.71
N ALA A 205 -6.98 -1.70 -8.72
CA ALA A 205 -7.59 -0.42 -8.38
C ALA A 205 -6.54 0.63 -8.00
N LEU A 206 -5.56 0.25 -7.17
CA LEU A 206 -4.44 1.13 -6.83
C LEU A 206 -3.60 1.51 -8.07
N ALA A 207 -3.27 0.53 -8.93
CA ALA A 207 -2.46 0.77 -10.14
C ALA A 207 -3.17 1.67 -11.15
N ARG A 208 -4.51 1.62 -11.23
CA ARG A 208 -5.32 2.50 -12.10
C ARG A 208 -5.18 3.97 -11.76
N ASN A 209 -4.85 4.32 -10.52
CA ASN A 209 -4.55 5.71 -10.14
C ASN A 209 -3.29 6.25 -10.85
N PHE A 210 -2.42 5.38 -11.37
CA PHE A 210 -1.20 5.74 -12.08
C PHE A 210 -1.26 5.41 -13.57
N TYR A 211 -2.03 4.41 -13.97
CA TYR A 211 -2.06 3.82 -15.31
C TYR A 211 -3.49 3.58 -15.76
N LEU A 212 -4.07 4.55 -16.48
CA LEU A 212 -5.46 4.52 -16.93
C LEU A 212 -5.79 3.47 -17.99
N ASN A 213 -4.76 2.92 -18.62
CA ASN A 213 -4.88 1.92 -19.67
C ASN A 213 -4.91 0.49 -19.13
N LEU A 214 -4.95 0.32 -17.81
CA LEU A 214 -5.08 -0.98 -17.15
C LEU A 214 -6.55 -1.32 -16.95
N ASP A 215 -6.97 -2.44 -17.53
CA ASP A 215 -8.29 -3.00 -17.32
C ASP A 215 -8.21 -4.50 -17.02
N ALA A 216 -9.13 -4.96 -16.15
CA ALA A 216 -9.34 -6.38 -15.95
C ALA A 216 -9.91 -7.01 -17.23
N ALA A 217 -9.22 -8.05 -17.74
CA ALA A 217 -9.72 -8.82 -18.86
C ALA A 217 -10.84 -9.80 -18.43
N PHE A 218 -10.60 -10.52 -17.34
CA PHE A 218 -11.54 -11.45 -16.69
C PHE A 218 -10.93 -11.98 -15.39
N ASP A 219 -11.76 -12.54 -14.51
CA ASP A 219 -11.31 -13.23 -13.29
C ASP A 219 -10.75 -14.62 -13.66
N ILE A 220 -9.53 -14.92 -13.22
CA ILE A 220 -8.85 -16.19 -13.56
C ILE A 220 -9.26 -17.34 -12.65
N ALA A 221 -9.73 -17.04 -11.45
CA ALA A 221 -10.15 -17.99 -10.43
C ALA A 221 -11.39 -17.47 -9.68
N GLU A 222 -12.07 -18.38 -8.98
CA GLU A 222 -13.11 -17.99 -8.03
C GLU A 222 -12.51 -17.11 -6.92
N PRO A 223 -13.30 -16.17 -6.35
CA PRO A 223 -12.83 -15.32 -5.26
C PRO A 223 -12.27 -16.11 -4.09
N SER A 224 -11.14 -15.72 -3.58
CA SER A 224 -10.42 -16.38 -2.49
C SER A 224 -10.43 -15.54 -1.22
N ARG A 225 -10.36 -16.20 -0.06
CA ARG A 225 -10.41 -15.57 1.26
C ARG A 225 -9.00 -15.33 1.78
N LEU A 226 -8.70 -14.12 2.22
CA LEU A 226 -7.45 -13.76 2.89
C LEU A 226 -7.54 -14.08 4.38
N ALA A 227 -6.51 -14.73 4.91
CA ALA A 227 -6.43 -15.08 6.33
C ALA A 227 -4.98 -15.23 6.79
N TRP A 228 -4.74 -15.03 8.07
CA TRP A 228 -3.44 -15.39 8.66
C TRP A 228 -3.24 -16.89 8.68
N ALA A 229 -2.03 -17.32 8.35
CA ALA A 229 -1.66 -18.72 8.32
C ALA A 229 -0.76 -19.10 9.51
N PHE A 230 -0.92 -20.34 9.96
CA PHE A 230 -0.19 -20.96 11.07
C PHE A 230 0.34 -22.32 10.62
N ALA A 231 1.47 -22.75 11.17
CA ALA A 231 1.93 -24.12 10.99
C ALA A 231 0.90 -25.12 11.56
N PRO A 232 0.74 -26.31 10.99
CA PRO A 232 -0.23 -27.30 11.45
C PRO A 232 0.05 -27.79 12.87
N ASP A 233 1.33 -27.87 13.22
CA ASP A 233 1.86 -28.24 14.54
C ASP A 233 2.17 -27.03 15.44
N GLY A 234 1.77 -25.82 15.01
CA GLY A 234 1.98 -24.57 15.75
C GLY A 234 1.20 -24.48 17.05
N ASP A 235 1.54 -23.49 17.91
CA ASP A 235 0.94 -23.30 19.22
C ASP A 235 -0.60 -23.09 19.12
N GLY A 236 -1.35 -24.06 19.64
CA GLY A 236 -2.82 -24.04 19.64
C GLY A 236 -3.41 -22.90 20.47
N ALA A 237 -2.70 -22.43 21.51
CA ALA A 237 -3.16 -21.29 22.31
C ALA A 237 -3.06 -19.98 21.53
N LEU A 238 -1.96 -19.75 20.79
CA LEU A 238 -1.82 -18.59 19.92
C LEU A 238 -2.89 -18.59 18.82
N PHE A 239 -3.13 -19.74 18.21
CA PHE A 239 -4.19 -19.87 17.21
C PHE A 239 -5.57 -19.53 17.77
N ALA A 240 -5.90 -20.02 18.98
CA ALA A 240 -7.16 -19.69 19.64
C ALA A 240 -7.27 -18.18 19.96
N GLU A 241 -6.18 -17.53 20.38
CA GLU A 241 -6.16 -16.07 20.56
C GLU A 241 -6.38 -15.31 19.26
N ALA A 242 -5.81 -15.77 18.13
CA ALA A 242 -6.07 -15.17 16.82
C ALA A 242 -7.53 -15.32 16.40
N GLN A 243 -8.16 -16.48 16.65
CA GLN A 243 -9.58 -16.68 16.38
C GLN A 243 -10.46 -15.70 17.18
N LYS A 244 -10.18 -15.52 18.47
CA LYS A 244 -10.87 -14.55 19.33
C LYS A 244 -10.67 -13.13 18.85
N PHE A 245 -9.42 -12.76 18.49
CA PHE A 245 -9.10 -11.43 17.97
C PHE A 245 -9.96 -11.10 16.76
N PHE A 246 -9.96 -11.95 15.73
CA PHE A 246 -10.75 -11.71 14.52
C PHE A 246 -12.27 -11.70 14.79
N ALA A 247 -12.75 -12.51 15.73
CA ALA A 247 -14.16 -12.46 16.13
C ALA A 247 -14.52 -11.10 16.76
N VAL A 248 -13.66 -10.58 17.66
CA VAL A 248 -13.86 -9.29 18.33
C VAL A 248 -13.83 -8.14 17.31
N ILE A 249 -12.77 -8.03 16.50
CA ILE A 249 -12.64 -6.91 15.56
C ILE A 249 -13.67 -6.91 14.43
N LYS A 250 -14.26 -8.08 14.12
CA LYS A 250 -15.42 -8.17 13.23
C LYS A 250 -16.68 -7.66 13.90
N GLN A 251 -16.92 -8.06 15.15
CA GLN A 251 -18.13 -7.73 15.90
C GLN A 251 -18.18 -6.23 16.26
N ASP A 252 -17.06 -5.64 16.70
CA ASP A 252 -16.99 -4.23 17.12
C ASP A 252 -16.80 -3.27 15.94
N GLY A 253 -16.72 -3.79 14.71
CA GLY A 253 -16.56 -3.02 13.48
C GLY A 253 -15.12 -2.51 13.21
N THR A 254 -14.14 -2.86 14.04
CA THR A 254 -12.74 -2.45 13.85
C THR A 254 -12.19 -2.92 12.50
N LEU A 255 -12.43 -4.20 12.12
CA LEU A 255 -12.00 -4.72 10.83
C LEU A 255 -12.61 -3.94 9.67
N ARG A 256 -13.92 -3.64 9.72
CA ARG A 256 -14.60 -2.86 8.67
C ARG A 256 -13.99 -1.45 8.53
N ARG A 257 -13.67 -0.78 9.67
CA ARG A 257 -13.03 0.55 9.64
C ARG A 257 -11.64 0.51 9.03
N LEU A 258 -10.87 -0.54 9.34
CA LEU A 258 -9.54 -0.73 8.74
C LEU A 258 -9.63 -0.98 7.23
N LEU A 259 -10.52 -1.87 6.78
CA LEU A 259 -10.74 -2.11 5.34
C LEU A 259 -11.17 -0.83 4.62
N ASP A 260 -12.10 -0.06 5.19
CA ASP A 260 -12.51 1.22 4.63
C ASP A 260 -11.37 2.24 4.59
N ARG A 261 -10.50 2.26 5.61
CA ARG A 261 -9.33 3.13 5.69
C ARG A 261 -8.30 2.84 4.60
N TYR A 262 -7.96 1.58 4.37
CA TYR A 262 -6.89 1.19 3.46
C TYR A 262 -7.38 1.03 2.02
N TYR A 263 -8.64 0.67 1.79
CA TYR A 263 -9.16 0.34 0.46
C TYR A 263 -10.36 1.21 0.04
N GLY A 264 -11.05 1.85 0.97
CA GLY A 264 -12.32 2.56 0.70
C GLY A 264 -12.22 3.84 -0.14
N HIS A 265 -11.00 4.28 -0.52
CA HIS A 265 -10.76 5.50 -1.30
C HIS A 265 -10.17 5.23 -2.70
N ASN A 266 -9.84 3.98 -3.03
CA ASN A 266 -9.13 3.63 -4.26
C ASN A 266 -9.89 3.95 -5.57
N ASP A 267 -11.23 4.05 -5.54
CA ASP A 267 -12.07 4.26 -6.72
C ASP A 267 -12.57 5.72 -6.88
N ARG A 268 -12.03 6.70 -6.13
CA ARG A 268 -12.63 8.04 -6.02
C ARG A 268 -12.07 9.10 -6.94
N LEU A 269 -10.88 8.90 -7.52
CA LEU A 269 -10.33 9.84 -8.48
C LEU A 269 -10.85 9.56 -9.88
N GLU A 270 -11.29 10.64 -10.55
CA GLU A 270 -11.46 10.57 -12.00
C GLU A 270 -10.09 10.32 -12.65
N PRO A 271 -10.02 9.46 -13.66
CA PRO A 271 -8.77 9.13 -14.32
C PRO A 271 -7.96 10.37 -14.80
N VAL A 272 -8.62 11.42 -15.23
CA VAL A 272 -7.98 12.67 -15.67
C VAL A 272 -7.24 13.37 -14.53
N ASP A 273 -7.81 13.36 -13.32
CA ASP A 273 -7.22 14.00 -12.13
C ASP A 273 -5.98 13.26 -11.65
N ALA A 274 -5.98 11.93 -11.72
CA ALA A 274 -4.82 11.12 -11.38
C ALA A 274 -3.62 11.40 -12.32
N VAL A 275 -3.85 11.47 -13.64
CA VAL A 275 -2.79 11.82 -14.62
C VAL A 275 -2.28 13.24 -14.39
N ALA A 276 -3.17 14.19 -14.16
CA ALA A 276 -2.80 15.57 -13.88
C ALA A 276 -1.92 15.67 -12.62
N PHE A 277 -2.28 14.94 -11.57
CA PHE A 277 -1.50 14.86 -10.33
C PHE A 277 -0.10 14.28 -10.59
N VAL A 278 0.00 13.09 -11.20
CA VAL A 278 1.29 12.45 -11.52
C VAL A 278 2.17 13.35 -12.41
N SER A 279 1.59 14.05 -13.38
CA SER A 279 2.32 15.03 -14.19
C SER A 279 2.87 16.18 -13.33
N LYS A 280 2.04 16.73 -12.44
CA LYS A 280 2.40 17.84 -11.55
C LYS A 280 3.44 17.46 -10.49
N THR A 281 3.49 16.20 -10.04
CA THR A 281 4.55 15.74 -9.11
C THR A 281 5.93 15.84 -9.73
N ARG A 282 6.04 15.75 -11.06
CA ARG A 282 7.31 15.88 -11.79
C ARG A 282 7.65 17.33 -12.14
N THR A 283 6.65 18.15 -12.45
CA THR A 283 6.86 19.50 -13.01
C THR A 283 6.65 20.62 -11.98
N GLY A 284 5.74 20.47 -11.03
CA GLY A 284 5.36 21.48 -10.06
C GLY A 284 5.94 21.24 -8.65
N LEU A 285 5.76 20.02 -8.12
CA LEU A 285 6.19 19.69 -6.76
C LEU A 285 7.69 19.96 -6.49
N PRO A 286 8.63 19.71 -7.40
CA PRO A 286 10.05 19.97 -7.12
C PRO A 286 10.36 21.42 -6.72
N HIS A 287 9.58 22.39 -7.19
CA HIS A 287 9.76 23.81 -6.83
C HIS A 287 9.41 24.12 -5.38
N PHE A 288 8.52 23.33 -4.77
CA PHE A 288 7.99 23.56 -3.43
C PHE A 288 8.37 22.49 -2.41
N ARG A 289 8.96 21.39 -2.86
CA ARG A 289 9.25 20.21 -2.05
C ARG A 289 9.98 20.56 -0.76
N HIS A 290 11.03 21.35 -0.86
CA HIS A 290 11.83 21.73 0.30
C HIS A 290 11.03 22.52 1.33
N MET A 291 10.04 23.34 0.89
CA MET A 291 9.14 24.09 1.78
C MET A 291 8.17 23.17 2.53
N PHE A 292 7.68 22.11 1.86
CA PHE A 292 6.89 21.07 2.52
C PHE A 292 7.71 20.26 3.51
N GLU A 293 8.94 19.89 3.16
CA GLU A 293 9.86 19.18 4.05
C GLU A 293 10.19 20.01 5.30
N GLU A 294 10.47 21.31 5.15
CA GLU A 294 10.67 22.24 6.26
C GLU A 294 9.41 22.34 7.14
N ALA A 295 8.24 22.56 6.55
CA ALA A 295 6.98 22.62 7.28
C ALA A 295 6.69 21.31 8.02
N GLY A 296 6.98 20.17 7.42
CA GLY A 296 6.86 18.84 8.03
C GLY A 296 7.78 18.68 9.24
N MET A 297 9.04 19.10 9.14
CA MET A 297 9.98 19.07 10.26
C MET A 297 9.53 19.98 11.43
N LEU A 298 8.95 21.12 11.12
CA LEU A 298 8.51 22.09 12.14
C LEU A 298 7.20 21.68 12.84
N THR A 299 6.34 20.92 12.18
CA THR A 299 5.00 20.57 12.68
C THR A 299 4.84 19.11 13.09
N GLY A 300 5.80 18.25 12.71
CA GLY A 300 5.69 16.80 12.90
C GLY A 300 4.65 16.13 11.99
N ILE A 301 4.14 16.84 10.97
CA ILE A 301 3.22 16.29 9.96
C ILE A 301 4.05 15.83 8.76
N ASP A 302 3.73 14.65 8.22
CA ASP A 302 4.41 14.14 7.01
C ASP A 302 4.32 15.16 5.87
N TRP A 303 5.47 15.53 5.30
CA TRP A 303 5.55 16.53 4.23
C TRP A 303 4.75 16.11 2.97
N GLN A 304 4.66 14.80 2.69
CA GLN A 304 3.87 14.27 1.58
C GLN A 304 2.37 14.48 1.82
N LEU A 305 1.91 14.37 3.07
CA LEU A 305 0.53 14.71 3.43
C LEU A 305 0.26 16.22 3.25
N LEU A 306 1.18 17.08 3.65
CA LEU A 306 1.07 18.53 3.42
C LEU A 306 1.04 18.87 1.93
N ALA A 307 1.87 18.20 1.13
CA ALA A 307 1.88 18.37 -0.31
C ALA A 307 0.57 17.87 -0.96
N ALA A 308 0.04 16.73 -0.50
CA ALA A 308 -1.25 16.20 -0.95
C ALA A 308 -2.41 17.16 -0.63
N LEU A 309 -2.46 17.70 0.59
CA LEU A 309 -3.45 18.70 0.98
C LEU A 309 -3.33 19.95 0.11
N SER A 310 -2.12 20.48 -0.07
CA SER A 310 -1.87 21.65 -0.91
C SER A 310 -2.28 21.43 -2.38
N TYR A 311 -2.09 20.21 -2.90
CA TYR A 311 -2.54 19.89 -4.24
C TYR A 311 -4.06 19.88 -4.35
N HIS A 312 -4.75 19.30 -3.38
CA HIS A 312 -6.21 19.35 -3.32
C HIS A 312 -6.73 20.79 -3.25
N GLU A 313 -6.09 21.66 -2.47
CA GLU A 313 -6.49 23.05 -2.26
C GLU A 313 -6.26 23.94 -3.51
N SER A 314 -5.11 23.87 -4.13
CA SER A 314 -4.66 24.83 -5.15
C SER A 314 -4.02 24.22 -6.40
N HIS A 315 -3.87 22.89 -6.49
CA HIS A 315 -3.03 22.22 -7.48
C HIS A 315 -1.59 22.76 -7.51
N TRP A 316 -1.06 23.12 -6.32
CA TRP A 316 0.24 23.79 -6.11
C TRP A 316 0.36 25.12 -6.88
N ASN A 317 -0.72 25.87 -6.95
CA ASN A 317 -0.71 27.21 -7.53
C ASN A 317 -0.63 28.27 -6.41
N PRO A 318 0.51 28.98 -6.25
CA PRO A 318 0.66 29.97 -5.18
C PRO A 318 -0.28 31.18 -5.34
N LEU A 319 -0.77 31.44 -6.57
CA LEU A 319 -1.67 32.56 -6.88
C LEU A 319 -3.15 32.16 -6.84
N ALA A 320 -3.47 30.95 -6.37
CA ALA A 320 -4.86 30.50 -6.28
C ALA A 320 -5.67 31.46 -5.41
N THR A 321 -6.87 31.81 -5.91
CA THR A 321 -7.82 32.67 -5.18
C THR A 321 -9.23 32.19 -5.46
N SER A 322 -10.01 31.91 -4.43
CA SER A 322 -11.42 31.54 -4.52
C SER A 322 -12.33 32.78 -4.58
N PRO A 323 -13.59 32.62 -5.02
CA PRO A 323 -14.59 33.68 -4.95
C PRO A 323 -14.83 34.23 -3.54
N THR A 324 -14.55 33.44 -2.53
CA THR A 324 -14.70 33.80 -1.10
C THR A 324 -13.41 34.36 -0.47
N ASN A 325 -12.44 34.78 -1.30
CA ASN A 325 -11.17 35.38 -0.88
C ASN A 325 -10.26 34.46 -0.05
N VAL A 326 -10.40 33.15 -0.22
CA VAL A 326 -9.42 32.16 0.27
C VAL A 326 -8.26 32.11 -0.72
N ARG A 327 -6.99 32.14 -0.25
CA ARG A 327 -5.84 32.41 -1.13
C ARG A 327 -4.62 31.52 -0.83
N GLY A 328 -3.79 31.36 -1.88
CA GLY A 328 -2.44 30.80 -1.82
C GLY A 328 -2.41 29.27 -1.89
N MET A 329 -1.22 28.73 -1.72
CA MET A 329 -0.93 27.29 -1.83
C MET A 329 -1.82 26.41 -0.96
N MET A 330 -2.16 26.86 0.24
CA MET A 330 -2.96 26.13 1.24
C MET A 330 -4.36 26.72 1.43
N MET A 331 -4.79 27.59 0.50
CA MET A 331 -6.12 28.22 0.48
C MET A 331 -6.53 28.75 1.87
N LEU A 332 -5.74 29.71 2.40
CA LEU A 332 -5.99 30.27 3.71
C LEU A 332 -7.04 31.38 3.68
N THR A 333 -7.98 31.33 4.61
CA THR A 333 -8.86 32.48 4.89
C THR A 333 -8.05 33.63 5.50
N GLU A 334 -8.58 34.83 5.49
CA GLU A 334 -7.96 36.02 6.13
C GLU A 334 -7.77 35.79 7.63
N ASP A 335 -8.82 35.34 8.32
CA ASP A 335 -8.78 35.03 9.75
C ASP A 335 -7.72 33.97 10.08
N THR A 336 -7.56 32.93 9.24
CA THR A 336 -6.54 31.92 9.46
C THR A 336 -5.14 32.48 9.24
N ALA A 337 -4.97 33.32 8.22
CA ALA A 337 -3.69 33.96 7.92
C ALA A 337 -3.27 34.91 9.07
N ASP A 338 -4.18 35.74 9.54
CA ASP A 338 -3.94 36.65 10.70
C ASP A 338 -3.55 35.83 11.94
N ARG A 339 -4.29 34.78 12.24
CA ARG A 339 -4.02 33.90 13.38
C ARG A 339 -2.66 33.20 13.30
N MET A 340 -2.18 32.89 12.08
CA MET A 340 -0.89 32.25 11.82
C MET A 340 0.23 33.27 11.55
N ASN A 341 -0.02 34.58 11.67
CA ASN A 341 0.91 35.68 11.40
C ASN A 341 1.46 35.65 9.95
N VAL A 342 0.60 35.43 8.97
CA VAL A 342 0.93 35.45 7.54
C VAL A 342 0.75 36.86 7.00
N SER A 343 1.81 37.44 6.47
CA SER A 343 1.77 38.79 5.87
C SER A 343 1.36 38.77 4.40
N ASP A 344 1.68 37.66 3.69
CA ASP A 344 1.29 37.46 2.30
C ASP A 344 0.85 36.00 2.08
N ARG A 345 -0.45 35.80 1.84
CA ARG A 345 -1.03 34.47 1.56
C ARG A 345 -0.61 33.90 0.21
N LEU A 346 -0.12 34.75 -0.71
CA LEU A 346 0.35 34.33 -2.04
C LEU A 346 1.83 33.94 -2.04
N ASP A 347 2.58 34.27 -0.96
CA ASP A 347 3.92 33.74 -0.76
C ASP A 347 3.83 32.23 -0.44
N PRO A 348 4.43 31.34 -1.28
CA PRO A 348 4.27 29.92 -1.11
C PRO A 348 4.85 29.39 0.20
N HIS A 349 5.98 29.93 0.67
CA HIS A 349 6.60 29.49 1.91
C HIS A 349 5.74 29.84 3.12
N GLN A 350 5.24 31.09 3.20
CA GLN A 350 4.36 31.51 4.29
C GLN A 350 3.05 30.72 4.27
N SER A 351 2.45 30.52 3.09
CA SER A 351 1.21 29.79 2.93
C SER A 351 1.33 28.33 3.37
N ILE A 352 2.38 27.62 2.92
CA ILE A 352 2.64 26.21 3.27
C ILE A 352 2.87 26.06 4.77
N LEU A 353 3.74 26.89 5.37
CA LEU A 353 4.05 26.82 6.78
C LEU A 353 2.83 27.13 7.66
N ALA A 354 2.05 28.14 7.27
CA ALA A 354 0.83 28.51 8.01
C ALA A 354 -0.24 27.42 7.91
N GLY A 355 -0.46 26.84 6.73
CA GLY A 355 -1.40 25.73 6.56
C GLY A 355 -1.00 24.51 7.38
N ALA A 356 0.29 24.18 7.41
CA ALA A 356 0.83 23.09 8.22
C ALA A 356 0.63 23.33 9.73
N ARG A 357 0.93 24.53 10.21
CA ARG A 357 0.70 24.93 11.62
C ARG A 357 -0.78 24.94 11.99
N TYR A 358 -1.63 25.37 11.08
CA TYR A 358 -3.07 25.36 11.30
C TYR A 358 -3.60 23.92 11.40
N LEU A 359 -3.16 23.02 10.53
CA LEU A 359 -3.50 21.59 10.62
C LEU A 359 -2.99 20.96 11.92
N GLN A 360 -1.75 21.27 12.33
CA GLN A 360 -1.20 20.85 13.62
C GLN A 360 -2.08 21.35 14.79
N LEU A 361 -2.45 22.62 14.79
CA LEU A 361 -3.31 23.21 15.82
C LEU A 361 -4.66 22.49 15.92
N LEU A 362 -5.29 22.18 14.79
CA LEU A 362 -6.55 21.41 14.76
C LEU A 362 -6.36 19.99 15.31
N LYS A 363 -5.25 19.34 14.97
CA LYS A 363 -4.90 18.00 15.47
C LYS A 363 -4.68 18.00 16.99
N GLU A 364 -4.03 19.04 17.54
CA GLU A 364 -3.78 19.21 18.97
C GLU A 364 -5.07 19.49 19.78
N GLN A 365 -6.09 20.09 19.17
CA GLN A 365 -7.40 20.29 19.80
C GLN A 365 -8.19 18.99 19.99
N LEU A 366 -7.86 17.93 19.26
CA LEU A 366 -8.54 16.65 19.39
C LEU A 366 -8.05 15.88 20.63
N PRO A 367 -8.93 15.13 21.30
CA PRO A 367 -8.58 14.38 22.51
C PRO A 367 -7.42 13.40 22.30
N LEU A 368 -6.45 13.39 23.23
CA LEU A 368 -5.27 12.52 23.16
C LEU A 368 -5.59 11.02 23.21
N ARG A 369 -6.79 10.62 23.66
CA ARG A 369 -7.23 9.22 23.60
C ARG A 369 -7.42 8.72 22.16
N ILE A 370 -7.64 9.63 21.21
CA ILE A 370 -7.76 9.31 19.79
C ILE A 370 -6.37 8.98 19.27
N ALA A 371 -6.23 7.88 18.52
CA ALA A 371 -4.99 7.48 17.90
C ALA A 371 -4.44 8.63 17.00
N ASP A 372 -3.13 8.80 16.97
CA ASP A 372 -2.50 9.94 16.30
C ASP A 372 -2.88 10.05 14.82
N GLU A 373 -2.96 8.93 14.15
CA GLU A 373 -3.36 8.84 12.75
C GLU A 373 -4.84 9.24 12.53
N GLU A 374 -5.76 8.76 13.39
CA GLU A 374 -7.16 9.17 13.35
C GLU A 374 -7.34 10.68 13.61
N ARG A 375 -6.55 11.25 14.54
CA ARG A 375 -6.51 12.69 14.75
C ARG A 375 -6.10 13.46 13.50
N THR A 376 -5.20 12.90 12.69
CA THR A 376 -4.78 13.52 11.42
C THR A 376 -5.94 13.62 10.43
N TRP A 377 -6.69 12.54 10.22
CA TRP A 377 -7.83 12.53 9.31
C TRP A 377 -8.99 13.41 9.81
N LEU A 378 -9.28 13.36 11.09
CA LEU A 378 -10.27 14.23 11.72
C LEU A 378 -9.86 15.71 11.63
N ALA A 379 -8.57 16.04 11.83
CA ALA A 379 -8.08 17.40 11.69
C ALA A 379 -8.18 17.92 10.24
N LEU A 380 -7.98 17.08 9.23
CA LEU A 380 -8.22 17.44 7.82
C LEU A 380 -9.69 17.77 7.56
N ALA A 381 -10.63 17.02 8.15
CA ALA A 381 -12.05 17.35 8.06
C ALA A 381 -12.35 18.70 8.74
N ALA A 382 -11.73 18.96 9.89
CA ALA A 382 -11.83 20.25 10.58
C ALA A 382 -11.14 21.39 9.82
N TYR A 383 -10.08 21.12 9.05
CA TYR A 383 -9.43 22.10 8.19
C TYR A 383 -10.41 22.68 7.16
N ASN A 384 -11.27 21.83 6.60
CA ASN A 384 -12.27 22.22 5.59
C ASN A 384 -13.53 22.84 6.20
N GLN A 385 -14.14 22.22 7.25
CA GLN A 385 -15.45 22.63 7.77
C GLN A 385 -15.38 23.38 9.11
N GLY A 386 -14.21 23.41 9.73
CA GLY A 386 -14.02 23.92 11.09
C GLY A 386 -14.28 22.88 12.18
N MET A 387 -13.60 23.06 13.32
CA MET A 387 -13.64 22.15 14.47
C MET A 387 -15.08 21.99 15.02
N GLY A 388 -15.90 23.05 15.00
CA GLY A 388 -17.27 22.99 15.52
C GLY A 388 -18.14 21.98 14.78
N HIS A 389 -18.11 21.96 13.45
CA HIS A 389 -18.88 21.03 12.64
C HIS A 389 -18.31 19.60 12.69
N LEU A 390 -16.98 19.46 12.86
CA LEU A 390 -16.40 18.15 13.16
C LEU A 390 -16.93 17.59 14.48
N GLU A 391 -16.98 18.37 15.55
CA GLU A 391 -17.53 17.95 16.84
C GLU A 391 -19.01 17.62 16.75
N ASP A 392 -19.81 18.39 15.98
CA ASP A 392 -21.21 18.05 15.70
C ASP A 392 -21.35 16.69 15.01
N ALA A 393 -20.50 16.40 14.01
CA ALA A 393 -20.48 15.10 13.36
C ALA A 393 -20.08 13.96 14.31
N ARG A 394 -19.09 14.20 15.19
CA ARG A 394 -18.69 13.24 16.24
C ARG A 394 -19.82 12.95 17.23
N VAL A 395 -20.59 13.97 17.60
CA VAL A 395 -21.79 13.80 18.43
C VAL A 395 -22.85 12.94 17.73
N LEU A 396 -23.12 13.20 16.43
CA LEU A 396 -24.04 12.38 15.65
C LEU A 396 -23.54 10.93 15.52
N THR A 397 -22.23 10.73 15.35
CA THR A 397 -21.60 9.42 15.30
C THR A 397 -21.83 8.63 16.58
N ALA A 398 -21.59 9.27 17.73
CA ALA A 398 -21.84 8.65 19.04
C ALA A 398 -23.32 8.32 19.27
N ARG A 399 -24.25 9.22 18.87
CA ARG A 399 -25.70 8.97 18.96
C ARG A 399 -26.16 7.80 18.08
N ALA A 400 -25.49 7.58 16.95
CA ALA A 400 -25.73 6.44 16.07
C ALA A 400 -25.12 5.12 16.59
N GLY A 401 -24.48 5.12 17.77
CA GLY A 401 -23.82 3.95 18.34
C GLY A 401 -22.53 3.55 17.63
N LEU A 402 -21.95 4.49 16.85
CA LEU A 402 -20.69 4.33 16.13
C LEU A 402 -19.53 4.98 16.92
N ASN A 403 -18.29 4.74 16.52
CA ASN A 403 -17.12 5.27 17.20
C ASN A 403 -16.81 6.70 16.76
N PRO A 404 -17.01 7.76 17.62
CA PRO A 404 -16.75 9.14 17.26
C PRO A 404 -15.27 9.50 17.18
N ASP A 405 -14.39 8.58 17.55
CA ASP A 405 -12.95 8.77 17.60
C ASP A 405 -12.24 8.15 16.38
N THR A 406 -12.99 7.69 15.37
CA THR A 406 -12.45 7.14 14.11
C THR A 406 -13.05 7.86 12.89
N TRP A 407 -12.18 8.22 11.94
CA TRP A 407 -12.61 8.85 10.68
C TRP A 407 -13.58 7.97 9.90
N GLY A 408 -13.33 6.66 9.80
CA GLY A 408 -14.18 5.70 9.09
C GLY A 408 -15.65 5.69 9.55
N ASP A 409 -15.94 6.07 10.80
CA ASP A 409 -17.31 6.20 11.29
C ASP A 409 -17.82 7.65 11.23
N VAL A 410 -16.98 8.65 11.53
CA VAL A 410 -17.33 10.07 11.48
C VAL A 410 -17.69 10.52 10.06
N LYS A 411 -16.95 10.06 9.04
CA LYS A 411 -17.23 10.41 7.64
C LYS A 411 -18.64 10.02 7.16
N LYS A 412 -19.28 9.02 7.79
CA LYS A 412 -20.66 8.62 7.49
C LYS A 412 -21.68 9.64 7.98
N MET A 413 -21.36 10.34 9.07
CA MET A 413 -22.23 11.32 9.70
C MET A 413 -21.99 12.74 9.19
N MET A 414 -20.79 13.07 8.72
CA MET A 414 -20.47 14.39 8.17
C MET A 414 -21.48 14.89 7.13
N PRO A 415 -21.88 14.13 6.09
CA PRO A 415 -22.84 14.60 5.08
C PRO A 415 -24.22 14.89 5.64
N LEU A 416 -24.60 14.25 6.76
CA LEU A 416 -25.90 14.44 7.39
C LEU A 416 -26.05 15.85 8.01
N LEU A 417 -24.95 16.57 8.26
CA LEU A 417 -24.98 17.96 8.71
C LEU A 417 -25.58 18.93 7.68
N SER A 418 -25.85 18.50 6.46
CA SER A 418 -26.59 19.29 5.46
C SER A 418 -28.12 19.13 5.58
N GLN A 419 -28.61 18.14 6.34
CA GLN A 419 -30.00 17.73 6.44
C GLN A 419 -30.65 18.31 7.70
N PRO A 420 -31.82 18.98 7.63
CA PRO A 420 -32.46 19.65 8.76
C PRO A 420 -32.65 18.76 9.99
N GLN A 421 -33.13 17.52 9.80
CA GLN A 421 -33.39 16.56 10.88
C GLN A 421 -32.16 16.22 11.71
N HIS A 422 -30.95 16.48 11.19
CA HIS A 422 -29.68 16.22 11.88
C HIS A 422 -29.05 17.50 12.41
N PHE A 423 -28.89 18.55 11.59
CA PHE A 423 -28.18 19.74 12.02
C PHE A 423 -28.97 20.57 13.07
N GLU A 424 -30.29 20.52 13.08
CA GLU A 424 -31.12 21.19 14.11
C GLU A 424 -30.88 20.61 15.51
N GLN A 425 -30.33 19.40 15.61
CA GLN A 425 -29.98 18.72 16.84
C GLN A 425 -28.51 18.92 17.26
N THR A 426 -27.75 19.71 16.49
CA THR A 426 -26.34 19.97 16.73
C THR A 426 -26.08 21.40 17.17
N LYS A 427 -24.91 21.67 17.73
CA LYS A 427 -24.57 22.97 18.31
C LYS A 427 -24.27 24.03 17.27
N HIS A 428 -23.61 23.65 16.18
CA HIS A 428 -23.09 24.59 15.18
C HIS A 428 -23.96 24.68 13.92
N GLY A 429 -24.99 23.82 13.84
CA GLY A 429 -26.01 23.89 12.78
C GLY A 429 -25.57 23.32 11.44
N ARG A 430 -26.10 23.88 10.35
CA ARG A 430 -25.91 23.38 9.00
C ARG A 430 -24.47 23.49 8.50
N ALA A 431 -23.94 22.38 7.94
CA ALA A 431 -22.63 22.35 7.27
C ALA A 431 -22.69 21.54 5.96
N ARG A 432 -21.73 21.79 5.07
CA ARG A 432 -21.52 20.97 3.86
C ARG A 432 -20.55 19.81 4.15
N GLY A 433 -20.86 19.01 5.16
CA GLY A 433 -19.97 17.96 5.63
C GLY A 433 -19.55 16.94 4.57
N GLY A 434 -20.30 16.80 3.48
CA GLY A 434 -19.90 16.00 2.32
C GLY A 434 -18.64 16.53 1.63
N GLU A 435 -18.42 17.85 1.60
CA GLU A 435 -17.20 18.44 1.02
C GLU A 435 -15.96 18.05 1.85
N ALA A 436 -16.07 18.04 3.17
CA ALA A 436 -14.98 17.56 4.04
C ALA A 436 -14.64 16.08 3.80
N VAL A 437 -15.65 15.24 3.57
CA VAL A 437 -15.41 13.83 3.24
C VAL A 437 -14.66 13.71 1.92
N ILE A 438 -15.07 14.44 0.87
CA ILE A 438 -14.39 14.46 -0.41
C ILE A 438 -12.94 14.92 -0.24
N LEU A 439 -12.70 16.01 0.51
CA LEU A 439 -11.35 16.51 0.77
C LEU A 439 -10.48 15.43 1.43
N VAL A 440 -10.92 14.87 2.56
CA VAL A 440 -10.10 13.92 3.32
C VAL A 440 -9.77 12.67 2.49
N GLU A 441 -10.76 12.09 1.82
CA GLU A 441 -10.56 10.89 1.01
C GLU A 441 -9.66 11.16 -0.21
N THR A 442 -9.81 12.33 -0.86
CA THR A 442 -8.96 12.71 -2.00
C THR A 442 -7.53 13.04 -1.56
N VAL A 443 -7.35 13.73 -0.42
CA VAL A 443 -6.02 14.00 0.15
C VAL A 443 -5.34 12.70 0.55
N HIS A 444 -6.08 11.74 1.12
CA HIS A 444 -5.56 10.43 1.46
C HIS A 444 -5.00 9.72 0.21
N LEU A 445 -5.78 9.71 -0.88
CA LEU A 445 -5.35 9.09 -2.12
C LEU A 445 -4.13 9.78 -2.74
N TYR A 446 -4.08 11.12 -2.78
CA TYR A 446 -2.89 11.85 -3.24
C TYR A 446 -1.66 11.58 -2.35
N TYR A 447 -1.86 11.45 -1.04
CA TYR A 447 -0.81 11.11 -0.09
C TYR A 447 -0.23 9.72 -0.37
N ASP A 448 -1.08 8.70 -0.57
CA ASP A 448 -0.66 7.35 -0.93
C ASP A 448 0.08 7.33 -2.28
N MET A 449 -0.43 8.09 -3.26
CA MET A 449 0.26 8.26 -4.53
C MET A 449 1.66 8.86 -4.34
N LEU A 450 1.84 9.90 -3.51
CA LEU A 450 3.16 10.51 -3.24
C LEU A 450 4.11 9.55 -2.52
N LYS A 451 3.62 8.74 -1.59
CA LYS A 451 4.41 7.70 -0.92
C LYS A 451 4.96 6.70 -1.94
N HIS A 452 4.10 6.22 -2.84
CA HIS A 452 4.51 5.29 -3.91
C HIS A 452 5.48 5.90 -4.91
N LEU A 453 5.25 7.17 -5.32
CA LEU A 453 6.13 7.86 -6.27
C LEU A 453 7.53 8.13 -5.71
N GLY A 454 7.69 8.20 -4.38
CA GLY A 454 8.99 8.39 -3.71
C GLY A 454 9.87 7.14 -3.73
N THR A 455 9.29 5.96 -3.98
CA THR A 455 9.96 4.66 -3.90
C THR A 455 10.26 4.03 -5.26
N HIS A 456 9.62 4.51 -6.35
CA HIS A 456 9.82 3.98 -7.70
C HIS A 456 10.25 5.06 -8.70
N GLU A 457 11.21 4.74 -9.59
CA GLU A 457 11.39 5.49 -10.84
C GLU A 457 10.15 5.25 -11.72
N ILE A 458 9.27 6.26 -11.81
CA ILE A 458 8.08 6.18 -12.66
C ILE A 458 8.55 6.12 -14.11
N PRO A 459 8.20 5.07 -14.89
CA PRO A 459 8.47 5.04 -16.31
C PRO A 459 7.85 6.26 -17.00
N GLN A 460 8.57 6.86 -17.93
CA GLN A 460 8.02 7.93 -18.76
C GLN A 460 6.78 7.38 -19.50
N LEU A 461 5.62 7.95 -19.22
CA LEU A 461 4.43 7.67 -20.02
C LEU A 461 4.76 7.99 -21.48
N PRO A 462 4.47 7.10 -22.44
CA PRO A 462 4.67 7.44 -23.84
C PRO A 462 3.84 8.68 -24.16
N ALA A 463 4.46 9.66 -24.83
CA ALA A 463 3.78 10.85 -25.36
C ALA A 463 2.86 10.43 -26.50
N THR A 464 1.76 9.76 -26.20
CA THR A 464 0.68 9.50 -27.15
C THR A 464 -0.36 10.59 -26.97
N PRO A 465 -0.61 11.41 -27.99
CA PRO A 465 -1.71 12.36 -27.92
C PRO A 465 -3.01 11.56 -27.83
N PHE A 466 -3.71 11.70 -26.70
CA PHE A 466 -5.08 11.21 -26.57
C PHE A 466 -5.98 12.01 -27.51
N TYR A 467 -6.26 11.44 -28.66
CA TYR A 467 -7.41 11.90 -29.44
C TYR A 467 -8.67 11.38 -28.74
N LEU A 468 -9.31 12.22 -27.92
CA LEU A 468 -10.71 12.05 -27.55
C LEU A 468 -11.51 12.00 -28.89
N LYS A 469 -11.94 10.80 -29.28
CA LYS A 469 -12.94 10.65 -30.31
C LYS A 469 -14.24 11.20 -29.71
N LEU A 470 -14.49 12.48 -29.91
CA LEU A 470 -15.82 13.06 -29.71
C LEU A 470 -16.80 12.26 -30.60
N PRO A 471 -17.96 11.85 -30.10
CA PRO A 471 -18.97 11.23 -30.93
C PRO A 471 -19.32 12.24 -32.04
N SER A 472 -19.16 11.80 -33.30
CA SER A 472 -19.51 12.56 -34.46
C SER A 472 -20.97 13.00 -34.35
N GLY A 473 -21.16 14.31 -34.16
CA GLY A 473 -22.48 14.92 -34.10
C GLY A 473 -23.31 14.56 -35.37
N GLY A 474 -24.47 13.97 -35.11
CA GLY A 474 -25.43 13.72 -36.17
C GLY A 474 -25.82 15.05 -36.84
N ASN A 475 -25.80 15.09 -38.16
CA ASN A 475 -26.33 16.13 -38.99
C ASN A 475 -27.79 16.43 -38.58
N VAL A 476 -28.00 17.60 -38.01
CA VAL A 476 -29.36 18.19 -37.95
C VAL A 476 -29.49 19.05 -39.20
N ASN A 477 -30.23 18.55 -40.20
CA ASN A 477 -30.68 19.34 -41.33
C ASN A 477 -31.67 20.40 -40.82
N PRO A 478 -31.55 21.67 -41.23
CA PRO A 478 -32.58 22.68 -40.98
C PRO A 478 -33.69 22.55 -42.04
N THR A 479 -34.90 22.33 -41.61
CA THR A 479 -36.12 22.70 -42.30
C THR A 479 -36.95 23.60 -41.42
#